data_5bc52abc003b39798689b31a5b32e25f
#
_entry.id   5bc52abc003b39798689b31a5b32e25f
#
_cell.length_a   1.000
_cell.length_b   1.000
_cell.length_c   1.000
_cell.angle_alpha   90.00
_cell.angle_beta   90.00
_cell.angle_gamma   90.00
#
_symmetry.space_group_name_H-M   'P 1'
#
loop_
_entity.id
_entity.type
_entity.pdbx_description
1 polymer ?
#
loop_
_entity_poly.entity_id
_entity_poly.type
_entity_poly.pdbx_seq_one_letter_code
_entity_poly.pdbx_strand_id
1 'polypeptide(L)'
;MKKKLFLLLLIFSALASNAQTDTKTIQDIETVCTYYLDGGTNGDSLMFSKAFIPDGQMRYMRNDTLFNVSLKDFMARIRHNGIKQERKTKIESIQVFGNAATAKLTVEYPTFYFHDIMSLLKTKEGWKIVSKIFYREEKSK
;
A
#
# COMPACT_ATOMS: atom_id res chain seq x y z
N MET A 1 18.25 -32.77 34.09
CA MET A 1 17.62 -32.92 32.75
C MET A 1 16.27 -32.24 32.65
N LYS A 2 15.40 -32.22 33.65
CA LYS A 2 14.08 -31.53 33.59
C LYS A 2 14.15 -29.98 33.41
N LYS A 3 15.18 -29.29 33.95
CA LYS A 3 15.35 -27.83 33.81
C LYS A 3 15.71 -27.36 32.39
N LYS A 4 16.43 -28.18 31.61
CA LYS A 4 16.81 -27.82 30.21
C LYS A 4 15.63 -27.94 29.23
N LEU A 5 14.68 -28.85 29.51
CA LEU A 5 13.49 -29.04 28.68
C LEU A 5 12.52 -27.83 28.81
N PHE A 6 12.41 -27.25 30.03
CA PHE A 6 11.56 -26.09 30.29
C PHE A 6 12.07 -24.82 29.62
N LEU A 7 13.39 -24.66 29.53
CA LEU A 7 14.02 -23.49 28.84
C LEU A 7 13.78 -23.55 27.32
N LEU A 8 13.76 -24.76 26.73
CA LEU A 8 13.51 -24.95 25.30
C LEU A 8 12.07 -24.60 24.91
N LEU A 9 11.10 -24.88 25.77
CA LEU A 9 9.68 -24.56 25.56
C LEU A 9 9.43 -23.03 25.59
N LEU A 10 10.13 -22.29 26.46
CA LEU A 10 10.01 -20.85 26.57
C LEU A 10 10.59 -20.12 25.36
N ILE A 11 11.66 -20.64 24.77
CA ILE A 11 12.26 -20.06 23.55
C ILE A 11 11.35 -20.27 22.35
N PHE A 12 10.66 -21.40 22.24
CA PHE A 12 9.75 -21.69 21.14
C PHE A 12 8.49 -20.81 21.15
N SER A 13 7.96 -20.47 22.34
CA SER A 13 6.81 -19.57 22.48
C SER A 13 7.15 -18.12 22.12
N ALA A 14 8.38 -17.64 22.36
CA ALA A 14 8.81 -16.30 21.99
C ALA A 14 8.95 -16.12 20.46
N LEU A 15 9.40 -17.15 19.75
CA LEU A 15 9.51 -17.12 18.28
C LEU A 15 8.13 -17.11 17.59
N ALA A 16 7.15 -17.84 18.13
CA ALA A 16 5.78 -17.84 17.60
C ALA A 16 5.09 -16.47 17.76
N SER A 17 5.38 -15.74 18.86
CA SER A 17 4.80 -14.43 19.13
C SER A 17 5.28 -13.36 18.12
N ASN A 18 6.56 -13.38 17.73
CA ASN A 18 7.11 -12.46 16.74
C ASN A 18 6.55 -12.72 15.33
N ALA A 19 6.44 -13.99 14.92
CA ALA A 19 5.90 -14.36 13.61
C ALA A 19 4.42 -13.93 13.46
N GLN A 20 3.62 -14.02 14.51
CA GLN A 20 2.22 -13.63 14.49
C GLN A 20 2.05 -12.10 14.41
N THR A 21 2.93 -11.34 15.06
CA THR A 21 2.92 -9.88 15.00
C THR A 21 3.26 -9.39 13.58
N ASP A 22 4.25 -9.99 12.93
CA ASP A 22 4.63 -9.66 11.55
C ASP A 22 3.51 -9.97 10.55
N THR A 23 2.85 -11.11 10.68
CA THR A 23 1.72 -11.49 9.80
C THR A 23 0.57 -10.49 9.90
N LYS A 24 0.18 -10.09 11.11
CA LYS A 24 -0.89 -9.10 11.30
C LYS A 24 -0.52 -7.74 10.70
N THR A 25 0.70 -7.30 10.89
CA THR A 25 1.19 -6.04 10.34
C THR A 25 1.13 -6.04 8.81
N ILE A 26 1.54 -7.11 8.16
CA ILE A 26 1.43 -7.27 6.70
C ILE A 26 -0.03 -7.21 6.26
N GLN A 27 -0.94 -7.94 6.92
CA GLN A 27 -2.37 -7.93 6.59
C GLN A 27 -3.01 -6.53 6.76
N ASP A 28 -2.63 -5.79 7.81
CA ASP A 28 -3.10 -4.42 8.02
C ASP A 28 -2.66 -3.50 6.86
N ILE A 29 -1.42 -3.65 6.38
CA ILE A 29 -0.88 -2.88 5.24
C ILE A 29 -1.55 -3.31 3.93
N GLU A 30 -1.75 -4.61 3.69
CA GLU A 30 -2.49 -5.14 2.54
C GLU A 30 -3.90 -4.56 2.48
N THR A 31 -4.57 -4.44 3.62
CA THR A 31 -5.90 -3.81 3.71
C THR A 31 -5.87 -2.35 3.26
N VAL A 32 -4.87 -1.59 3.68
CA VAL A 32 -4.69 -0.18 3.25
C VAL A 32 -4.42 -0.10 1.75
N CYS A 33 -3.54 -0.96 1.22
CA CYS A 33 -3.28 -1.04 -0.22
C CYS A 33 -4.55 -1.41 -1.01
N THR A 34 -5.37 -2.31 -0.48
CA THR A 34 -6.66 -2.71 -1.07
C THR A 34 -7.63 -1.53 -1.13
N TYR A 35 -7.73 -0.71 -0.09
CA TYR A 35 -8.56 0.52 -0.15
C TYR A 35 -8.14 1.45 -1.30
N TYR A 36 -6.83 1.61 -1.55
CA TYR A 36 -6.32 2.35 -2.68
C TYR A 36 -6.68 1.69 -4.01
N LEU A 37 -6.40 0.40 -4.16
CA LEU A 37 -6.56 -0.34 -5.40
C LEU A 37 -8.04 -0.48 -5.78
N ASP A 38 -8.86 -0.94 -4.86
CA ASP A 38 -10.29 -1.20 -5.11
C ASP A 38 -11.09 0.10 -5.19
N GLY A 39 -10.80 1.07 -4.32
CA GLY A 39 -11.42 2.40 -4.40
C GLY A 39 -11.18 3.05 -5.75
N GLY A 40 -9.94 3.00 -6.25
CA GLY A 40 -9.59 3.50 -7.57
C GLY A 40 -10.20 2.68 -8.71
N THR A 41 -10.30 1.36 -8.57
CA THR A 41 -10.91 0.47 -9.60
C THR A 41 -12.42 0.68 -9.70
N ASN A 42 -13.09 0.84 -8.58
CA ASN A 42 -14.56 0.92 -8.52
C ASN A 42 -15.08 2.37 -8.59
N GLY A 43 -14.20 3.37 -8.72
CA GLY A 43 -14.58 4.78 -8.67
C GLY A 43 -15.18 5.19 -7.33
N ASP A 44 -14.73 4.55 -6.24
CA ASP A 44 -15.17 4.81 -4.86
C ASP A 44 -14.16 5.69 -4.13
N SER A 45 -14.45 6.99 -4.10
CA SER A 45 -13.59 7.97 -3.44
C SER A 45 -13.51 7.81 -1.92
N LEU A 46 -14.60 7.37 -1.30
CA LEU A 46 -14.65 7.19 0.15
C LEU A 46 -13.74 6.01 0.55
N MET A 47 -13.81 4.89 -0.18
CA MET A 47 -12.90 3.79 0.03
C MET A 47 -11.45 4.21 -0.24
N PHE A 48 -11.19 4.86 -1.36
CA PHE A 48 -9.86 5.33 -1.74
C PHE A 48 -9.23 6.24 -0.68
N SER A 49 -9.98 7.19 -0.15
CA SER A 49 -9.49 8.15 0.86
C SER A 49 -9.07 7.49 2.17
N LYS A 50 -9.67 6.35 2.54
CA LYS A 50 -9.29 5.58 3.75
C LYS A 50 -7.83 5.12 3.75
N ALA A 51 -7.22 4.98 2.56
CA ALA A 51 -5.85 4.53 2.44
C ALA A 51 -4.82 5.58 2.89
N PHE A 52 -5.13 6.87 2.78
CA PHE A 52 -4.18 7.97 2.93
C PHE A 52 -4.33 8.74 4.23
N ILE A 53 -3.24 9.45 4.62
CA ILE A 53 -3.34 10.58 5.53
C ILE A 53 -3.94 11.78 4.78
N PRO A 54 -4.58 12.76 5.47
CA PRO A 54 -5.24 13.89 4.82
C PRO A 54 -4.32 14.76 3.93
N ASP A 55 -3.05 14.90 4.30
CA ASP A 55 -2.02 15.66 3.58
C ASP A 55 -1.10 14.77 2.72
N GLY A 56 -1.55 13.59 2.36
CA GLY A 56 -0.83 12.65 1.50
C GLY A 56 -0.40 13.29 0.18
N GLN A 57 0.76 12.86 -0.33
CA GLN A 57 1.38 13.42 -1.53
C GLN A 57 1.60 12.35 -2.59
N MET A 58 1.43 12.74 -3.85
CA MET A 58 1.82 11.93 -5.00
C MET A 58 2.85 12.70 -5.84
N ARG A 59 3.96 12.04 -6.18
CA ARG A 59 5.02 12.63 -7.00
C ARG A 59 5.37 11.72 -8.18
N TYR A 60 5.60 12.33 -9.33
CA TYR A 60 6.01 11.59 -10.52
C TYR A 60 6.73 12.49 -11.52
N MET A 61 7.51 11.86 -12.39
CA MET A 61 8.16 12.54 -13.51
C MET A 61 7.33 12.39 -14.79
N ARG A 62 7.24 13.45 -15.57
CA ARG A 62 6.70 13.42 -16.95
C ARG A 62 7.49 14.42 -17.78
N ASN A 63 8.09 13.96 -18.89
CA ASN A 63 8.90 14.80 -19.79
C ASN A 63 9.90 15.68 -19.01
N ASP A 64 10.74 15.03 -18.17
CA ASP A 64 11.76 15.66 -17.31
C ASP A 64 11.23 16.69 -16.28
N THR A 65 9.92 16.82 -16.14
CA THR A 65 9.28 17.69 -15.15
C THR A 65 8.79 16.88 -13.96
N LEU A 66 9.14 17.35 -12.74
CA LEU A 66 8.63 16.79 -11.48
C LEU A 66 7.23 17.38 -11.20
N PHE A 67 6.26 16.50 -11.04
CA PHE A 67 4.93 16.84 -10.56
C PHE A 67 4.78 16.46 -9.10
N ASN A 68 4.22 17.38 -8.32
CA ASN A 68 3.82 17.16 -6.93
C ASN A 68 2.33 17.45 -6.81
N VAL A 69 1.55 16.44 -6.46
CA VAL A 69 0.09 16.48 -6.42
C VAL A 69 -0.38 16.14 -5.02
N SER A 70 -1.15 17.03 -4.40
CA SER A 70 -1.78 16.76 -3.12
C SER A 70 -2.83 15.65 -3.25
N LEU A 71 -3.12 14.96 -2.15
CA LEU A 71 -4.22 13.98 -2.13
C LEU A 71 -5.54 14.63 -2.57
N LYS A 72 -5.83 15.85 -2.11
CA LYS A 72 -7.03 16.62 -2.49
C LYS A 72 -7.14 16.79 -4.01
N ASP A 73 -6.06 17.22 -4.68
CA ASP A 73 -6.05 17.42 -6.13
C ASP A 73 -6.12 16.09 -6.87
N PHE A 74 -5.50 15.03 -6.33
CA PHE A 74 -5.59 13.70 -6.90
C PHE A 74 -7.01 13.16 -6.83
N MET A 75 -7.66 13.29 -5.67
CA MET A 75 -9.06 12.91 -5.47
C MET A 75 -10.00 13.64 -6.42
N ALA A 76 -9.77 14.94 -6.69
CA ALA A 76 -10.57 15.71 -7.63
C ALA A 76 -10.47 15.18 -9.08
N ARG A 77 -9.39 14.47 -9.43
CA ARG A 77 -9.17 13.88 -10.77
C ARG A 77 -9.73 12.48 -10.93
N ILE A 78 -9.94 11.76 -9.83
CA ILE A 78 -10.53 10.44 -9.86
C ILE A 78 -12.02 10.58 -10.15
N ARG A 79 -12.50 9.86 -11.15
CA ARG A 79 -13.93 9.82 -11.46
C ARG A 79 -14.66 8.99 -10.39
N HIS A 80 -15.36 9.70 -9.52
CA HIS A 80 -16.17 9.10 -8.46
C HIS A 80 -17.61 8.81 -8.94
N ASN A 81 -17.73 8.13 -10.03
CA ASN A 81 -19.03 7.86 -10.67
C ASN A 81 -19.52 6.42 -10.47
N GLY A 82 -18.82 5.64 -9.63
CA GLY A 82 -19.14 4.24 -9.41
C GLY A 82 -18.91 3.33 -10.62
N ILE A 83 -18.34 3.83 -11.71
CA ILE A 83 -18.06 3.04 -12.91
C ILE A 83 -16.73 2.30 -12.69
N LYS A 84 -16.80 0.99 -12.73
CA LYS A 84 -15.62 0.13 -12.61
C LYS A 84 -14.69 0.32 -13.81
N GLN A 85 -13.42 0.58 -13.53
CA GLN A 85 -12.38 0.69 -14.54
C GLN A 85 -11.89 -0.68 -14.98
N GLU A 86 -11.60 -0.83 -16.27
CA GLU A 86 -10.98 -2.02 -16.83
C GLU A 86 -9.49 -2.01 -16.48
N ARG A 87 -9.16 -2.61 -15.33
CA ARG A 87 -7.78 -2.76 -14.88
C ARG A 87 -7.63 -3.96 -13.95
N LYS A 88 -6.41 -4.51 -13.89
CA LYS A 88 -6.00 -5.53 -12.92
C LYS A 88 -5.04 -4.90 -11.92
N THR A 89 -5.09 -5.35 -10.70
CA THR A 89 -4.26 -4.80 -9.62
C THR A 89 -3.53 -5.92 -8.87
N LYS A 90 -2.31 -5.61 -8.39
CA LYS A 90 -1.50 -6.57 -7.64
C LYS A 90 -0.64 -5.85 -6.61
N ILE A 91 -0.55 -6.41 -5.41
CA ILE A 91 0.46 -6.05 -4.41
C ILE A 91 1.66 -6.94 -4.69
N GLU A 92 2.78 -6.35 -5.11
CA GLU A 92 4.00 -7.09 -5.49
C GLU A 92 4.85 -7.44 -4.27
N SER A 93 5.01 -6.49 -3.36
CA SER A 93 5.79 -6.69 -2.13
C SER A 93 5.46 -5.64 -1.08
N ILE A 94 5.65 -6.02 0.19
CA ILE A 94 5.58 -5.14 1.36
C ILE A 94 6.85 -5.35 2.18
N GLN A 95 7.48 -4.25 2.61
CA GLN A 95 8.62 -4.26 3.53
C GLN A 95 8.31 -3.37 4.72
N VAL A 96 8.53 -3.88 5.92
CA VAL A 96 8.19 -3.20 7.18
C VAL A 96 9.45 -2.95 8.00
N PHE A 97 9.56 -1.71 8.52
CA PHE A 97 10.65 -1.23 9.36
C PHE A 97 10.04 -0.52 10.57
N GLY A 98 9.66 -1.28 11.60
CA GLY A 98 9.00 -0.73 12.79
C GLY A 98 7.65 -0.10 12.46
N ASN A 99 7.54 1.22 12.60
CA ASN A 99 6.33 2.00 12.30
C ASN A 99 6.30 2.59 10.88
N ALA A 100 7.27 2.26 10.04
CA ALA A 100 7.35 2.66 8.64
C ALA A 100 7.31 1.43 7.73
N ALA A 101 6.73 1.57 6.54
CA ALA A 101 6.68 0.51 5.55
C ALA A 101 6.73 1.06 4.12
N THR A 102 7.12 0.19 3.19
CA THR A 102 6.97 0.42 1.76
C THR A 102 6.13 -0.70 1.14
N ALA A 103 5.31 -0.36 0.15
CA ALA A 103 4.59 -1.33 -0.67
C ALA A 103 4.80 -1.03 -2.15
N LYS A 104 5.08 -2.07 -2.95
CA LYS A 104 5.11 -1.99 -4.41
C LYS A 104 3.83 -2.59 -4.96
N LEU A 105 3.15 -1.83 -5.82
CA LEU A 105 1.89 -2.23 -6.43
C LEU A 105 2.00 -2.12 -7.95
N THR A 106 1.30 -2.99 -8.65
CA THR A 106 1.10 -2.89 -10.10
C THR A 106 -0.38 -2.67 -10.39
N VAL A 107 -0.67 -1.66 -11.22
CA VAL A 107 -2.00 -1.42 -11.78
C VAL A 107 -1.90 -1.55 -13.29
N GLU A 108 -2.45 -2.62 -13.82
CA GLU A 108 -2.43 -2.96 -15.24
C GLU A 108 -3.70 -2.45 -15.93
N TYR A 109 -3.52 -1.56 -16.89
CA TYR A 109 -4.56 -1.13 -17.84
C TYR A 109 -4.39 -1.86 -19.18
N PRO A 110 -5.36 -1.82 -20.11
CA PRO A 110 -5.25 -2.49 -21.40
C PRO A 110 -3.98 -2.13 -22.19
N THR A 111 -3.50 -0.87 -22.10
CA THR A 111 -2.39 -0.35 -22.92
C THR A 111 -1.14 0.02 -22.15
N PHE A 112 -1.20 0.07 -20.81
CA PHE A 112 -0.06 0.48 -19.97
C PHE A 112 -0.15 -0.10 -18.56
N TYR A 113 0.95 0.03 -17.82
CA TYR A 113 1.04 -0.26 -16.39
C TYR A 113 1.34 1.01 -15.60
N PHE A 114 0.85 1.08 -14.36
CA PHE A 114 1.47 1.88 -13.32
C PHE A 114 2.23 0.96 -12.36
N HIS A 115 3.48 1.30 -12.11
CA HIS A 115 4.32 0.71 -11.05
C HIS A 115 4.36 1.71 -9.89
N ASP A 116 3.56 1.46 -8.88
CA ASP A 116 3.38 2.34 -7.73
C ASP A 116 4.31 1.93 -6.59
N ILE A 117 4.97 2.89 -5.97
CA ILE A 117 5.73 2.72 -4.73
C ILE A 117 5.06 3.58 -3.67
N MET A 118 4.54 2.93 -2.62
CA MET A 118 3.88 3.57 -1.50
C MET A 118 4.81 3.65 -0.30
N SER A 119 4.87 4.80 0.36
CA SER A 119 5.42 4.93 1.70
C SER A 119 4.28 4.99 2.70
N LEU A 120 4.35 4.17 3.75
CA LEU A 120 3.32 4.08 4.78
C LEU A 120 3.91 4.34 6.17
N LEU A 121 3.09 4.90 7.05
CA LEU A 121 3.38 5.05 8.47
C LEU A 121 2.26 4.45 9.31
N LYS A 122 2.62 3.88 10.46
CA LYS A 122 1.67 3.42 11.47
C LYS A 122 1.27 4.62 12.34
N THR A 123 0.05 5.09 12.14
CA THR A 123 -0.56 6.20 12.90
C THR A 123 -1.39 5.67 14.08
N LYS A 124 -1.99 6.56 14.85
CA LYS A 124 -2.96 6.18 15.89
C LYS A 124 -4.22 5.52 15.31
N GLU A 125 -4.54 5.81 14.05
CA GLU A 125 -5.68 5.25 13.30
C GLU A 125 -5.31 3.99 12.49
N GLY A 126 -4.11 3.44 12.68
CA GLY A 126 -3.57 2.32 11.92
C GLY A 126 -2.61 2.76 10.82
N TRP A 127 -2.28 1.83 9.92
CA TRP A 127 -1.40 2.11 8.79
C TRP A 127 -2.06 3.05 7.78
N LYS A 128 -1.30 4.00 7.23
CA LYS A 128 -1.76 4.95 6.22
C LYS A 128 -0.66 5.24 5.21
N ILE A 129 -1.05 5.44 3.95
CA ILE A 129 -0.14 5.92 2.90
C ILE A 129 0.12 7.40 3.12
N VAL A 130 1.38 7.77 3.24
CA VAL A 130 1.83 9.17 3.40
C VAL A 130 2.32 9.76 2.08
N SER A 131 2.86 8.91 1.20
CA SER A 131 3.34 9.36 -0.10
C SER A 131 3.30 8.21 -1.12
N LYS A 132 3.11 8.59 -2.37
CA LYS A 132 3.17 7.72 -3.53
C LYS A 132 4.10 8.31 -4.56
N ILE A 133 4.98 7.49 -5.12
CA ILE A 133 5.64 7.76 -6.40
C ILE A 133 5.28 6.67 -7.39
N PHE A 134 5.36 6.95 -8.69
CA PHE A 134 5.05 5.94 -9.70
C PHE A 134 5.78 6.18 -11.01
N TYR A 135 5.91 5.08 -11.75
CA TYR A 135 6.31 5.06 -13.15
C TYR A 135 5.17 4.49 -14.00
N ARG A 136 4.92 5.12 -15.16
CA ARG A 136 3.99 4.61 -16.16
C ARG A 136 4.79 3.93 -17.27
N GLU A 137 4.50 2.67 -17.53
CA GLU A 137 5.10 1.85 -18.59
C GLU A 137 4.08 1.56 -19.67
N GLU A 138 4.37 1.94 -20.90
CA GLU A 138 3.52 1.61 -22.05
C GLU A 138 3.74 0.14 -22.46
N LYS A 139 2.67 -0.58 -22.78
CA LYS A 139 2.77 -1.95 -23.30
C LYS A 139 3.31 -1.91 -24.73
N SER A 140 4.21 -2.82 -25.04
CA SER A 140 4.63 -3.07 -26.43
C SER A 140 3.40 -3.47 -27.28
N LYS A 141 3.30 -2.89 -28.48
CA LYS A 141 2.30 -3.29 -29.46
C LYS A 141 2.62 -4.68 -30.01
#